data_5b10d4fb08f723077d65454f1c76173b
#
_entry.id   5b10d4fb08f723077d65454f1c76173b
#
_cell.length_a   1.000
_cell.length_b   1.000
_cell.length_c   1.000
_cell.angle_alpha   90.00
_cell.angle_beta   90.00
_cell.angle_gamma   90.00
#
_symmetry.space_group_name_H-M   'P 1'
#
loop_
_entity.id
_entity.type
_entity.pdbx_description
1 polymer ?
#
loop_
_entity_poly.entity_id
_entity_poly.type
_entity_poly.pdbx_seq_one_letter_code
_entity_poly.pdbx_strand_id
1 'polypeptide(L)'
;ALYLMATQPDLGITNPYALDQAQFDAAVALLETQKGLAGQYWALYTDQQAALEDGSALAGTTWQVIVNLAQGNGAKIDAVKPVEGATGWSDTWMLSSQAANPNCMKLWMDWIASPWANSQVAVWFGEAPSNAVSCTLEGMAEHCATFHAEEDDYWTDVWYWTTATEECLDGRTDVTCVPYTDWVDAWTTLRS
;
A
#
# COMPACT_ATOMS: atom_id res chain seq x y z
N ALA A 1 -8.39 9.96 -3.35
CA ALA A 1 -9.70 9.30 -3.22
C ALA A 1 -10.00 8.94 -1.76
N LEU A 2 -9.15 8.16 -1.08
CA LEU A 2 -9.39 7.70 0.30
C LEU A 2 -9.64 8.87 1.29
N TYR A 3 -8.83 9.91 1.25
CA TYR A 3 -9.04 11.11 2.05
C TYR A 3 -10.41 11.77 1.77
N LEU A 4 -10.79 11.90 0.49
CA LEU A 4 -12.10 12.46 0.11
C LEU A 4 -13.26 11.59 0.59
N MET A 5 -13.11 10.28 0.52
CA MET A 5 -14.10 9.32 1.04
C MET A 5 -14.37 9.55 2.53
N ALA A 6 -13.33 9.80 3.31
CA ALA A 6 -13.45 10.03 4.75
C ALA A 6 -13.93 11.44 5.11
N THR A 7 -13.53 12.50 4.33
CA THR A 7 -13.73 13.90 4.72
C THR A 7 -14.85 14.61 3.95
N GLN A 8 -15.29 14.07 2.82
CA GLN A 8 -16.33 14.62 1.95
C GLN A 8 -17.38 13.56 1.57
N PRO A 9 -18.20 13.10 2.53
CA PRO A 9 -19.17 12.03 2.31
C PRO A 9 -20.22 12.36 1.21
N ASP A 10 -20.47 13.63 0.95
CA ASP A 10 -21.38 14.07 -0.10
C ASP A 10 -20.91 13.70 -1.52
N LEU A 11 -19.62 13.36 -1.70
CA LEU A 11 -19.11 12.82 -2.95
C LEU A 11 -19.57 11.38 -3.20
N GLY A 12 -20.05 10.67 -2.17
CA GLY A 12 -20.57 9.31 -2.29
C GLY A 12 -19.50 8.28 -2.69
N ILE A 13 -18.22 8.51 -2.40
CA ILE A 13 -17.15 7.53 -2.65
C ILE A 13 -17.29 6.41 -1.65
N THR A 14 -17.50 5.18 -2.12
CA THR A 14 -17.63 3.97 -1.31
C THR A 14 -16.46 3.01 -1.49
N ASN A 15 -15.70 3.17 -2.58
CA ASN A 15 -14.48 2.43 -2.86
C ASN A 15 -13.47 3.39 -3.52
N PRO A 16 -12.27 3.59 -2.94
CA PRO A 16 -11.28 4.54 -3.45
C PRO A 16 -10.71 4.16 -4.83
N TYR A 17 -10.97 2.95 -5.31
CA TYR A 17 -10.56 2.45 -6.64
C TYR A 17 -11.72 2.38 -7.65
N ALA A 18 -12.92 2.84 -7.28
CA ALA A 18 -14.10 2.85 -8.13
C ALA A 18 -14.70 4.27 -8.19
N LEU A 19 -14.02 5.17 -8.88
CA LEU A 19 -14.42 6.57 -9.00
C LEU A 19 -15.14 6.81 -10.32
N ASP A 20 -16.33 7.41 -10.29
CA ASP A 20 -16.90 8.04 -11.47
C ASP A 20 -16.14 9.33 -11.83
N GLN A 21 -16.48 9.95 -12.97
CA GLN A 21 -15.75 11.12 -13.47
C GLN A 21 -15.73 12.27 -12.46
N ALA A 22 -16.82 12.56 -11.79
CA ALA A 22 -16.88 13.67 -10.84
C ALA A 22 -16.04 13.41 -9.59
N GLN A 23 -16.05 12.19 -9.09
CA GLN A 23 -15.23 11.75 -7.96
C GLN A 23 -13.74 11.74 -8.31
N PHE A 24 -13.41 11.32 -9.53
CA PHE A 24 -12.05 11.34 -10.05
C PHE A 24 -11.53 12.77 -10.21
N ASP A 25 -12.31 13.65 -10.82
CA ASP A 25 -11.94 15.07 -10.99
C ASP A 25 -11.70 15.75 -9.63
N ALA A 26 -12.53 15.45 -8.63
CA ALA A 26 -12.34 15.94 -7.26
C ALA A 26 -11.02 15.45 -6.65
N ALA A 27 -10.64 14.17 -6.90
CA ALA A 27 -9.39 13.62 -6.42
C ALA A 27 -8.18 14.26 -7.11
N VAL A 28 -8.24 14.50 -8.41
CA VAL A 28 -7.19 15.20 -9.18
C VAL A 28 -7.04 16.65 -8.70
N ALA A 29 -8.14 17.39 -8.50
CA ALA A 29 -8.10 18.76 -8.00
C ALA A 29 -7.47 18.87 -6.60
N LEU A 30 -7.72 17.87 -5.73
CA LEU A 30 -7.05 17.78 -4.43
C LEU A 30 -5.55 17.56 -4.57
N LEU A 31 -5.12 16.69 -5.50
CA LEU A 31 -3.70 16.45 -5.77
C LEU A 31 -2.99 17.68 -6.37
N GLU A 32 -3.67 18.46 -7.22
CA GLU A 32 -3.16 19.75 -7.72
C GLU A 32 -2.92 20.75 -6.58
N THR A 33 -3.84 20.80 -5.64
CA THR A 33 -3.67 21.62 -4.42
C THR A 33 -2.49 21.13 -3.59
N GLN A 34 -2.39 19.82 -3.39
CA GLN A 34 -1.31 19.18 -2.63
C GLN A 34 0.06 19.40 -3.30
N LYS A 35 0.14 19.40 -4.65
CA LYS A 35 1.38 19.66 -5.39
C LYS A 35 2.03 20.98 -4.98
N GLY A 36 1.22 22.02 -4.76
CA GLY A 36 1.70 23.32 -4.29
C GLY A 36 2.21 23.35 -2.85
N LEU A 37 1.90 22.33 -2.05
CA LEU A 37 2.26 22.22 -0.64
C LEU A 37 3.34 21.14 -0.40
N ALA A 38 3.46 20.18 -1.29
CA ALA A 38 4.43 19.08 -1.16
C ALA A 38 5.85 19.59 -1.45
N GLY A 39 6.81 19.23 -0.59
CA GLY A 39 8.22 19.54 -0.80
C GLY A 39 8.84 18.72 -1.93
N GLN A 40 8.49 17.44 -2.00
CA GLN A 40 8.92 16.54 -3.09
C GLN A 40 8.00 15.32 -3.20
N TYR A 41 8.00 14.71 -4.38
CA TYR A 41 7.48 13.37 -4.61
C TYR A 41 8.66 12.40 -4.75
N TRP A 42 8.67 11.36 -3.94
CA TRP A 42 9.69 10.32 -4.06
C TRP A 42 9.28 9.24 -5.06
N ALA A 43 10.26 8.60 -5.70
CA ALA A 43 10.07 7.47 -6.59
C ALA A 43 10.91 6.26 -6.16
N LEU A 44 12.06 6.51 -5.56
CA LEU A 44 12.91 5.48 -4.96
C LEU A 44 12.79 5.54 -3.45
N TYR A 45 12.63 4.41 -2.79
CA TYR A 45 12.53 4.32 -1.33
C TYR A 45 13.80 4.90 -0.64
N THR A 46 14.96 4.76 -1.27
CA THR A 46 16.23 5.31 -0.77
C THR A 46 16.24 6.83 -0.69
N ASP A 47 15.56 7.52 -1.63
CA ASP A 47 15.46 8.98 -1.62
C ASP A 47 14.59 9.44 -0.45
N GLN A 48 13.47 8.73 -0.22
CA GLN A 48 12.61 9.02 0.92
C GLN A 48 13.31 8.72 2.24
N GLN A 49 13.99 7.56 2.35
CA GLN A 49 14.75 7.20 3.54
C GLN A 49 15.76 8.29 3.89
N ALA A 50 16.56 8.72 2.91
CA ALA A 50 17.56 9.77 3.11
C ALA A 50 16.91 11.10 3.57
N ALA A 51 15.79 11.49 2.95
CA ALA A 51 15.10 12.73 3.32
C ALA A 51 14.49 12.68 4.75
N LEU A 52 14.08 11.52 5.22
CA LEU A 52 13.63 11.32 6.60
C LEU A 52 14.79 11.31 7.59
N GLU A 53 15.94 10.74 7.21
CA GLU A 53 17.14 10.66 8.04
C GLU A 53 17.82 12.02 8.23
N ASP A 54 17.92 12.84 7.18
CA ASP A 54 18.56 14.16 7.24
C ASP A 54 17.60 15.28 7.66
N GLY A 55 16.31 14.98 7.80
CA GLY A 55 15.26 15.92 8.23
C GLY A 55 14.82 16.90 7.16
N SER A 56 15.17 16.70 5.89
CA SER A 56 14.63 17.50 4.77
C SER A 56 13.14 17.18 4.51
N ALA A 57 12.68 16.00 4.89
CA ALA A 57 11.27 15.64 4.98
C ALA A 57 10.87 15.46 6.45
N LEU A 58 9.92 16.28 6.93
CA LEU A 58 9.42 16.19 8.31
C LEU A 58 8.20 15.26 8.41
N ALA A 59 7.49 15.03 7.33
CA ALA A 59 6.36 14.12 7.22
C ALA A 59 6.16 13.69 5.77
N GLY A 60 5.59 12.53 5.54
CA GLY A 60 5.32 12.02 4.19
C GLY A 60 4.58 10.69 4.22
N THR A 61 4.03 10.32 3.07
CA THR A 61 3.50 8.96 2.89
C THR A 61 4.68 8.00 2.73
N THR A 62 4.64 6.86 3.39
CA THR A 62 5.76 5.92 3.42
C THR A 62 5.28 4.49 3.66
N TRP A 63 6.17 3.54 3.48
CA TRP A 63 5.99 2.16 3.90
C TRP A 63 6.67 1.92 5.25
N GLN A 64 6.09 1.04 6.07
CA GLN A 64 6.63 0.74 7.41
C GLN A 64 8.11 0.34 7.36
N VAL A 65 8.52 -0.45 6.37
CA VAL A 65 9.91 -0.86 6.20
C VAL A 65 10.88 0.32 6.07
N ILE A 66 10.48 1.40 5.40
CA ILE A 66 11.33 2.60 5.23
C ILE A 66 11.52 3.29 6.58
N VAL A 67 10.46 3.37 7.39
CA VAL A 67 10.55 3.90 8.75
C VAL A 67 11.51 3.07 9.60
N ASN A 68 11.38 1.75 9.56
CA ASN A 68 12.24 0.83 10.31
C ASN A 68 13.73 0.96 9.89
N LEU A 69 14.01 1.11 8.58
CA LEU A 69 15.37 1.33 8.08
C LEU A 69 15.94 2.66 8.57
N ALA A 70 15.17 3.74 8.48
CA ALA A 70 15.61 5.05 8.93
C ALA A 70 15.81 5.10 10.46
N GLN A 71 14.92 4.48 11.24
CA GLN A 71 15.09 4.32 12.69
C GLN A 71 16.33 3.50 13.03
N GLY A 72 16.60 2.42 12.28
CA GLY A 72 17.82 1.61 12.42
C GLY A 72 19.09 2.42 12.18
N ASN A 73 19.03 3.48 11.37
CA ASN A 73 20.12 4.44 11.13
C ASN A 73 20.11 5.62 12.14
N GLY A 74 19.21 5.60 13.11
CA GLY A 74 19.16 6.59 14.19
C GLY A 74 18.21 7.77 13.97
N ALA A 75 17.41 7.76 12.90
CA ALA A 75 16.39 8.79 12.69
C ALA A 75 15.31 8.75 13.79
N LYS A 76 14.87 9.92 14.23
CA LYS A 76 13.82 10.07 15.25
C LYS A 76 12.47 10.30 14.58
N ILE A 77 11.97 9.30 13.94
CA ILE A 77 10.70 9.31 13.22
C ILE A 77 9.82 8.15 13.69
N ASP A 78 8.55 8.20 13.38
CA ASP A 78 7.60 7.14 13.66
C ASP A 78 6.56 7.06 12.54
N ALA A 79 5.82 5.95 12.47
CA ALA A 79 4.75 5.72 11.51
C ALA A 79 3.39 5.70 12.20
N VAL A 80 2.39 6.26 11.53
CA VAL A 80 1.02 6.18 11.99
C VAL A 80 0.09 5.85 10.80
N LYS A 81 -0.92 5.03 11.02
CA LYS A 81 -2.03 4.89 10.08
C LYS A 81 -2.95 6.10 10.27
N PRO A 82 -3.22 6.91 9.21
CA PRO A 82 -4.17 8.01 9.30
C PRO A 82 -5.57 7.54 9.69
N VAL A 83 -6.34 8.41 10.35
CA VAL A 83 -7.73 8.12 10.73
C VAL A 83 -8.65 7.93 9.52
N GLU A 84 -8.25 8.45 8.37
CA GLU A 84 -8.92 8.27 7.08
C GLU A 84 -8.66 6.89 6.47
N GLY A 85 -7.77 6.08 7.07
CA GLY A 85 -7.33 4.80 6.56
C GLY A 85 -6.03 4.88 5.76
N ALA A 86 -5.61 3.75 5.23
CA ALA A 86 -4.40 3.61 4.43
C ALA A 86 -4.62 2.73 3.20
N THR A 87 -3.67 2.74 2.29
CA THR A 87 -3.61 1.77 1.21
C THR A 87 -2.66 0.64 1.58
N GLY A 88 -2.93 -0.55 1.07
CA GLY A 88 -2.08 -1.73 1.25
C GLY A 88 -1.88 -2.50 -0.05
N TRP A 89 -0.94 -3.43 -0.01
CA TRP A 89 -0.71 -4.37 -1.11
C TRP A 89 -0.28 -5.73 -0.53
N SER A 90 -0.26 -6.73 -1.39
CA SER A 90 0.30 -8.04 -1.06
C SER A 90 1.25 -8.47 -2.16
N ASP A 91 2.46 -8.87 -1.78
CA ASP A 91 3.33 -9.59 -2.69
C ASP A 91 2.84 -11.03 -2.86
N THR A 92 2.88 -11.53 -4.07
CA THR A 92 2.28 -12.82 -4.40
C THR A 92 3.22 -13.70 -5.21
N TRP A 93 3.21 -14.99 -4.90
CA TRP A 93 3.83 -16.00 -5.74
C TRP A 93 2.85 -16.46 -6.81
N MET A 94 3.24 -16.40 -8.07
CA MET A 94 2.39 -16.77 -9.20
C MET A 94 3.02 -17.86 -10.04
N LEU A 95 2.18 -18.81 -10.50
CA LEU A 95 2.57 -19.84 -11.44
C LEU A 95 2.29 -19.35 -12.87
N SER A 96 3.34 -19.19 -13.68
CA SER A 96 3.17 -18.86 -15.10
C SER A 96 2.38 -19.96 -15.83
N SER A 97 1.45 -19.58 -16.71
CA SER A 97 0.74 -20.51 -17.60
C SER A 97 1.68 -21.22 -18.58
N GLN A 98 2.89 -20.69 -18.78
CA GLN A 98 3.93 -21.24 -19.66
C GLN A 98 5.05 -21.95 -18.87
N ALA A 99 4.83 -22.24 -17.57
CA ALA A 99 5.85 -22.85 -16.74
C ALA A 99 6.23 -24.26 -17.26
N ALA A 100 7.52 -24.46 -17.53
CA ALA A 100 8.02 -25.76 -17.99
C ALA A 100 7.93 -26.86 -16.90
N ASN A 101 8.01 -26.47 -15.63
CA ASN A 101 8.00 -27.37 -14.47
C ASN A 101 6.98 -26.90 -13.41
N PRO A 102 5.66 -26.94 -13.70
CA PRO A 102 4.64 -26.38 -12.80
C PRO A 102 4.58 -27.07 -11.44
N ASN A 103 4.91 -28.36 -11.37
CA ASN A 103 4.91 -29.11 -10.11
C ASN A 103 6.03 -28.65 -9.17
N CYS A 104 7.21 -28.31 -9.70
CA CYS A 104 8.30 -27.76 -8.89
C CYS A 104 7.87 -26.38 -8.30
N MET A 105 7.18 -25.56 -9.09
CA MET A 105 6.70 -24.26 -8.61
C MET A 105 5.62 -24.42 -7.52
N LYS A 106 4.73 -25.42 -7.65
CA LYS A 106 3.74 -25.70 -6.59
C LYS A 106 4.42 -26.12 -5.29
N LEU A 107 5.43 -27.00 -5.35
CA LEU A 107 6.22 -27.39 -4.17
C LEU A 107 6.95 -26.18 -3.55
N TRP A 108 7.45 -25.28 -4.38
CA TRP A 108 8.03 -24.02 -3.91
C TRP A 108 7.00 -23.14 -3.21
N MET A 109 5.81 -22.97 -3.78
CA MET A 109 4.74 -22.18 -3.19
C MET A 109 4.28 -22.74 -1.85
N ASP A 110 4.14 -24.06 -1.75
CA ASP A 110 3.81 -24.75 -0.49
C ASP A 110 4.89 -24.52 0.57
N TRP A 111 6.18 -24.61 0.18
CA TRP A 111 7.28 -24.40 1.10
C TRP A 111 7.40 -22.95 1.56
N ILE A 112 7.36 -21.98 0.63
CA ILE A 112 7.53 -20.55 0.96
C ILE A 112 6.37 -20.00 1.77
N ALA A 113 5.17 -20.59 1.64
CA ALA A 113 4.00 -20.26 2.45
C ALA A 113 4.00 -20.96 3.83
N SER A 114 4.96 -21.86 4.10
CA SER A 114 5.08 -22.49 5.43
C SER A 114 5.44 -21.45 6.50
N PRO A 115 5.06 -21.66 7.77
CA PRO A 115 5.29 -20.67 8.83
C PRO A 115 6.75 -20.22 8.94
N TRP A 116 7.68 -21.16 8.88
CA TRP A 116 9.10 -20.85 9.00
C TRP A 116 9.62 -20.06 7.79
N ALA A 117 9.38 -20.54 6.56
CA ALA A 117 9.88 -19.87 5.37
C ALA A 117 9.24 -18.48 5.19
N ASN A 118 7.93 -18.37 5.41
CA ASN A 118 7.21 -17.09 5.34
C ASN A 118 7.72 -16.09 6.37
N SER A 119 8.03 -16.52 7.61
CA SER A 119 8.62 -15.65 8.62
C SER A 119 9.98 -15.08 8.19
N GLN A 120 10.85 -15.90 7.57
CA GLN A 120 12.16 -15.45 7.09
C GLN A 120 12.02 -14.41 5.98
N VAL A 121 11.11 -14.62 5.03
CA VAL A 121 10.83 -13.65 3.96
C VAL A 121 10.28 -12.36 4.52
N ALA A 122 9.27 -12.44 5.39
CA ALA A 122 8.63 -11.27 5.99
C ALA A 122 9.64 -10.38 6.75
N VAL A 123 10.51 -10.98 7.55
CA VAL A 123 11.58 -10.25 8.27
C VAL A 123 12.59 -9.63 7.32
N TRP A 124 13.06 -10.39 6.32
CA TRP A 124 14.09 -9.92 5.40
C TRP A 124 13.58 -8.82 4.48
N PHE A 125 12.35 -8.96 3.99
CA PHE A 125 11.73 -7.99 3.07
C PHE A 125 11.17 -6.77 3.82
N GLY A 126 10.70 -6.95 5.06
CA GLY A 126 10.12 -5.89 5.88
C GLY A 126 8.62 -5.70 5.63
N GLU A 127 7.86 -6.78 5.79
CA GLU A 127 6.40 -6.81 5.64
C GLU A 127 5.74 -7.72 6.68
N ALA A 128 4.42 -7.67 6.81
CA ALA A 128 3.67 -8.60 7.63
C ALA A 128 3.72 -10.01 7.02
N PRO A 129 3.93 -11.08 7.82
CA PRO A 129 3.83 -12.43 7.30
C PRO A 129 2.38 -12.76 6.92
N SER A 130 2.18 -13.37 5.75
CA SER A 130 0.86 -13.82 5.29
C SER A 130 0.36 -15.08 6.01
N ASN A 131 1.25 -15.81 6.67
CA ASN A 131 0.91 -16.96 7.48
C ASN A 131 0.91 -16.59 8.95
N ALA A 132 -0.28 -16.50 9.56
CA ALA A 132 -0.46 -16.10 10.96
C ALA A 132 0.33 -16.98 11.95
N VAL A 133 0.56 -18.26 11.64
CA VAL A 133 1.37 -19.16 12.49
C VAL A 133 2.82 -18.69 12.55
N SER A 134 3.31 -17.92 11.58
CA SER A 134 4.66 -17.34 11.62
C SER A 134 4.90 -16.50 12.87
N CYS A 135 3.88 -15.78 13.35
CA CYS A 135 3.98 -14.94 14.54
C CYS A 135 4.17 -15.73 15.85
N THR A 136 3.85 -17.02 15.84
CA THR A 136 4.07 -17.91 17.02
C THR A 136 5.52 -18.44 17.12
N LEU A 137 6.35 -18.20 16.11
CA LEU A 137 7.74 -18.66 16.09
C LEU A 137 8.63 -17.77 16.97
N GLU A 138 9.68 -18.37 17.51
CA GLU A 138 10.66 -17.66 18.32
C GLU A 138 11.27 -16.47 17.56
N GLY A 139 11.29 -15.29 18.19
CA GLY A 139 11.84 -14.05 17.63
C GLY A 139 10.88 -13.26 16.73
N MET A 140 9.67 -13.77 16.44
CA MET A 140 8.73 -13.09 15.55
C MET A 140 7.80 -12.07 16.24
N ALA A 141 7.70 -12.08 17.57
CA ALA A 141 6.71 -11.26 18.28
C ALA A 141 6.86 -9.75 18.00
N GLU A 142 8.09 -9.23 18.06
CA GLU A 142 8.36 -7.81 17.80
C GLU A 142 8.08 -7.45 16.33
N HIS A 143 8.50 -8.30 15.40
CA HIS A 143 8.24 -8.10 13.97
C HIS A 143 6.73 -8.08 13.68
N CYS A 144 5.99 -9.06 14.18
CA CYS A 144 4.54 -9.11 14.00
C CYS A 144 3.80 -7.93 14.64
N ALA A 145 4.26 -7.45 15.80
CA ALA A 145 3.71 -6.24 16.42
C ALA A 145 3.99 -5.00 15.58
N THR A 146 5.23 -4.83 15.07
CA THR A 146 5.62 -3.69 14.23
C THR A 146 4.79 -3.60 12.93
N PHE A 147 4.45 -4.75 12.34
CA PHE A 147 3.68 -4.83 11.11
C PHE A 147 2.19 -5.11 11.34
N HIS A 148 1.72 -5.06 12.59
CA HIS A 148 0.32 -5.28 12.98
C HIS A 148 -0.28 -6.59 12.46
N ALA A 149 0.54 -7.66 12.34
CA ALA A 149 0.17 -8.89 11.66
C ALA A 149 -0.98 -9.67 12.33
N GLU A 150 -1.22 -9.44 13.64
CA GLU A 150 -2.25 -10.10 14.45
C GLU A 150 -3.33 -9.11 14.94
N GLU A 151 -3.37 -7.89 14.37
CA GLU A 151 -4.27 -6.82 14.81
C GLU A 151 -5.37 -6.58 13.76
N ASP A 152 -6.42 -7.40 13.76
CA ASP A 152 -7.52 -7.31 12.79
C ASP A 152 -8.12 -5.90 12.68
N ASP A 153 -8.26 -5.19 13.80
CA ASP A 153 -8.80 -3.82 13.84
C ASP A 153 -7.91 -2.82 13.07
N TYR A 154 -6.58 -3.03 13.06
CA TYR A 154 -5.68 -2.19 12.29
C TYR A 154 -5.97 -2.26 10.79
N TRP A 155 -6.35 -3.43 10.28
CA TRP A 155 -6.57 -3.68 8.85
C TRP A 155 -7.95 -3.28 8.36
N THR A 156 -8.88 -2.93 9.24
CA THR A 156 -10.27 -2.61 8.88
C THR A 156 -10.38 -1.49 7.84
N ASP A 157 -9.53 -0.45 7.93
CA ASP A 157 -9.52 0.70 7.02
C ASP A 157 -8.31 0.69 6.09
N VAL A 158 -7.74 -0.48 5.80
CA VAL A 158 -6.68 -0.64 4.82
C VAL A 158 -7.27 -1.13 3.50
N TRP A 159 -7.13 -0.33 2.47
CA TRP A 159 -7.64 -0.58 1.13
C TRP A 159 -6.55 -1.16 0.25
N TYR A 160 -6.70 -2.43 -0.12
CA TYR A 160 -5.73 -3.11 -0.97
C TYR A 160 -5.77 -2.60 -2.40
N TRP A 161 -4.61 -2.35 -2.97
CA TRP A 161 -4.46 -1.86 -4.33
C TRP A 161 -5.19 -2.74 -5.33
N THR A 162 -6.04 -2.11 -6.11
CA THR A 162 -6.86 -2.77 -7.11
C THR A 162 -6.86 -1.93 -8.38
N THR A 163 -6.74 -2.57 -9.53
CA THR A 163 -6.78 -1.88 -10.82
C THR A 163 -8.18 -1.35 -11.07
N ALA A 164 -8.32 -0.04 -11.21
CA ALA A 164 -9.57 0.61 -11.57
C ALA A 164 -9.99 0.23 -12.99
N THR A 165 -11.27 -0.07 -13.18
CA THR A 165 -11.87 -0.49 -14.44
C THR A 165 -13.09 0.37 -14.77
N GLU A 166 -13.53 0.39 -16.04
CA GLU A 166 -14.76 1.08 -16.45
C GLU A 166 -16.01 0.49 -15.76
N GLU A 167 -16.01 -0.82 -15.51
CA GLU A 167 -16.99 -1.47 -14.65
C GLU A 167 -16.64 -1.16 -13.19
N CYS A 168 -17.57 -0.48 -12.49
CA CYS A 168 -17.29 -0.01 -11.14
C CYS A 168 -17.13 -1.16 -10.14
N LEU A 169 -15.99 -1.20 -9.47
CA LEU A 169 -15.65 -2.25 -8.50
C LEU A 169 -16.52 -2.23 -7.23
N ASP A 170 -17.28 -1.17 -7.01
CA ASP A 170 -18.26 -1.04 -5.92
C ASP A 170 -19.67 -1.54 -6.31
N GLY A 171 -19.82 -2.06 -7.52
CA GLY A 171 -21.05 -2.67 -8.02
C GLY A 171 -22.06 -1.68 -8.60
N ARG A 172 -21.76 -0.39 -8.72
CA ARG A 172 -22.60 0.57 -9.44
C ARG A 172 -22.65 0.20 -10.92
N THR A 173 -23.84 0.23 -11.51
CA THR A 173 -24.07 -0.12 -12.93
C THR A 173 -24.72 1.02 -13.72
N ASP A 174 -25.08 2.09 -13.07
CA ASP A 174 -25.74 3.29 -13.62
C ASP A 174 -24.74 4.38 -14.01
N VAL A 175 -23.45 4.18 -13.68
CA VAL A 175 -22.33 5.05 -14.03
C VAL A 175 -21.16 4.23 -14.61
N THR A 176 -20.27 4.90 -15.31
CA THR A 176 -18.99 4.32 -15.75
C THR A 176 -17.88 4.86 -14.86
N CYS A 177 -17.06 3.97 -14.33
CA CYS A 177 -15.90 4.37 -13.54
C CYS A 177 -14.70 4.70 -14.42
N VAL A 178 -13.81 5.54 -13.91
CA VAL A 178 -12.60 5.99 -14.62
C VAL A 178 -11.56 4.87 -14.57
N PRO A 179 -11.11 4.34 -15.72
CA PRO A 179 -10.17 3.22 -15.78
C PRO A 179 -8.75 3.66 -15.39
N TYR A 180 -7.93 2.69 -15.00
CA TYR A 180 -6.56 2.90 -14.53
C TYR A 180 -5.67 3.69 -15.50
N THR A 181 -5.88 3.57 -16.81
CA THR A 181 -5.14 4.34 -17.83
C THR A 181 -5.26 5.83 -17.59
N ASP A 182 -6.46 6.32 -17.30
CA ASP A 182 -6.72 7.74 -17.07
C ASP A 182 -6.10 8.24 -15.76
N TRP A 183 -6.00 7.35 -14.76
CA TRP A 183 -5.28 7.65 -13.51
C TRP A 183 -3.78 7.85 -13.78
N VAL A 184 -3.18 7.00 -14.61
CA VAL A 184 -1.77 7.12 -15.00
C VAL A 184 -1.52 8.42 -15.77
N ASP A 185 -2.40 8.78 -16.68
CA ASP A 185 -2.31 10.01 -17.48
C ASP A 185 -2.45 11.26 -16.60
N ALA A 186 -3.43 11.27 -15.69
CA ALA A 186 -3.61 12.37 -14.73
C ALA A 186 -2.39 12.52 -13.80
N TRP A 187 -1.86 11.40 -13.28
CA TRP A 187 -0.67 11.41 -12.44
C TRP A 187 0.57 11.90 -13.19
N THR A 188 0.75 11.47 -14.43
CA THR A 188 1.86 11.91 -15.29
C THR A 188 1.78 13.41 -15.56
N THR A 189 0.58 13.91 -15.87
CA THR A 189 0.32 15.34 -16.07
C THR A 189 0.58 16.14 -14.79
N LEU A 190 0.15 15.64 -13.65
CA LEU A 190 0.36 16.31 -12.37
C LEU A 190 1.85 16.46 -12.04
N ARG A 191 2.68 15.48 -12.40
CA ARG A 191 4.12 15.50 -12.10
C ARG A 191 4.97 16.26 -13.10
N SER A 192 4.44 16.60 -14.27
CA SER A 192 5.11 17.45 -15.27
C SER A 192 5.10 18.92 -14.83
#